data_93dfac835da282f5bebee744d4a3ea85
#
_entry.id   93dfac835da282f5bebee744d4a3ea85
#
_cell.length_a   1.000
_cell.length_b   1.000
_cell.length_c   1.000
_cell.angle_alpha   90.00
_cell.angle_beta   90.00
_cell.angle_gamma   90.00
#
_symmetry.space_group_name_H-M   'P 1'
#
loop_
_entity.id
_entity.type
_entity.pdbx_description
1 polymer ?
#
loop_
_entity_poly.entity_id
_entity_poly.type
_entity_poly.pdbx_seq_one_letter_code
_entity_poly.pdbx_strand_id
1 'polypeptide(L)'
;MTRKSALVLGACVVLAACGTTHENTGAGGPSAPGKCGGPSSSYTIGMSQANVAEPYRQRMDDDIRAAAAQVPQFKVNFADAAQDNSKQVEQVDNFVTQQVDLLIISPNEATPLTAPVKRAYDKGIPVLVLDRKVDGDAYTEFIGADNVDIGRQAGQYFAKVLLPNGGKIAEIRGLAGSTPAKERGDGFAQGIEGSGIQIVATQDGDWLRDKGQQQADAILKAHPEVQAIYSQNDPMAEGARIAAQNAGRADLPITGIDGLPIESGGIKAVEAGRLSATFLYPTGGKEAIDAAKRILLDCQPVPKTQTLGTQLVTRDNAAQVYARLNAGG
;
A
#
# COMPACT_ATOMS: atom_id res chain seq x y z
N MET A 1 12.69 92.86 -25.77
CA MET A 1 13.82 92.55 -26.68
C MET A 1 14.12 91.07 -26.62
N THR A 2 13.68 90.39 -27.69
CA THR A 2 14.48 89.44 -28.50
C THR A 2 15.10 88.22 -27.76
N ARG A 3 14.94 87.03 -28.05
CA ARG A 3 14.72 86.18 -29.26
C ARG A 3 14.67 84.74 -28.76
N LYS A 4 13.70 83.98 -29.14
CA LYS A 4 13.77 82.82 -30.08
C LYS A 4 14.94 81.87 -29.90
N SER A 5 14.67 80.61 -29.58
CA SER A 5 14.85 79.52 -30.54
C SER A 5 14.40 78.22 -29.99
N ALA A 6 13.60 77.53 -30.76
CA ALA A 6 13.15 76.13 -30.63
C ALA A 6 14.25 75.16 -31.06
N LEU A 7 14.31 74.00 -30.50
CA LEU A 7 14.76 72.81 -31.19
C LEU A 7 14.08 71.57 -30.65
N VAL A 8 13.68 70.78 -31.61
CA VAL A 8 12.80 69.59 -31.61
C VAL A 8 13.66 68.33 -31.49
N LEU A 9 13.04 67.24 -31.17
CA LEU A 9 13.36 65.80 -31.31
C LEU A 9 14.02 65.11 -30.12
N GLY A 10 13.35 64.10 -29.68
CA GLY A 10 13.52 62.71 -29.85
C GLY A 10 12.76 61.88 -28.82
N ALA A 11 11.66 61.37 -29.24
CA ALA A 11 10.91 60.39 -28.50
C ALA A 11 11.62 59.04 -28.54
N CYS A 12 12.04 58.48 -27.40
CA CYS A 12 12.31 57.08 -27.23
C CYS A 12 11.31 56.54 -26.20
N VAL A 13 10.29 55.88 -26.71
CA VAL A 13 9.35 55.07 -25.88
C VAL A 13 10.09 53.80 -25.54
N VAL A 14 10.50 53.66 -24.28
CA VAL A 14 10.91 52.36 -23.71
C VAL A 14 9.68 51.77 -23.05
N LEU A 15 9.11 50.75 -23.68
CA LEU A 15 8.07 49.88 -23.10
C LEU A 15 8.76 49.00 -22.04
N ALA A 16 8.61 49.37 -20.78
CA ALA A 16 8.89 48.47 -19.66
C ALA A 16 7.75 47.50 -19.52
N ALA A 17 7.95 46.28 -19.99
CA ALA A 17 7.08 45.12 -19.70
C ALA A 17 7.33 44.75 -18.23
N CYS A 18 6.42 45.12 -17.33
CA CYS A 18 6.31 44.53 -15.99
C CYS A 18 5.86 43.09 -16.13
N GLY A 19 6.80 42.17 -16.18
CA GLY A 19 6.53 40.74 -15.96
C GLY A 19 6.34 40.51 -14.48
N THR A 20 5.08 40.36 -14.04
CA THR A 20 4.80 39.81 -12.71
C THR A 20 5.11 38.31 -12.74
N THR A 21 6.25 37.96 -12.18
CA THR A 21 6.56 36.56 -11.86
C THR A 21 5.69 36.15 -10.69
N HIS A 22 4.61 35.44 -10.97
CA HIS A 22 3.95 34.63 -9.96
C HIS A 22 4.88 33.46 -9.62
N GLU A 23 5.54 33.54 -8.49
CA GLU A 23 6.13 32.36 -7.85
C GLU A 23 5.00 31.44 -7.41
N ASN A 24 4.76 30.40 -8.22
CA ASN A 24 3.88 29.31 -7.87
C ASN A 24 4.70 28.32 -7.04
N THR A 25 4.73 28.47 -5.72
CA THR A 25 5.29 27.51 -4.77
C THR A 25 4.36 26.31 -4.62
N GLY A 26 4.16 25.58 -5.70
CA GLY A 26 3.59 24.24 -5.68
C GLY A 26 4.74 23.25 -5.77
N ALA A 27 5.05 22.53 -4.70
CA ALA A 27 5.96 21.40 -4.72
C ALA A 27 5.37 20.26 -5.57
N GLY A 28 5.40 20.43 -6.88
CA GLY A 28 5.17 19.37 -7.85
C GLY A 28 6.51 18.69 -8.12
N GLY A 29 6.69 17.46 -7.63
CA GLY A 29 7.79 16.62 -8.09
C GLY A 29 7.74 16.48 -9.62
N PRO A 30 8.89 16.19 -10.27
CA PRO A 30 8.93 16.06 -11.71
C PRO A 30 7.98 14.94 -12.17
N SER A 31 6.87 15.33 -12.79
CA SER A 31 6.08 14.40 -13.58
C SER A 31 7.02 13.82 -14.63
N ALA A 32 7.23 12.52 -14.68
CA ALA A 32 7.90 11.90 -15.79
C ALA A 32 7.25 12.45 -17.06
N PRO A 33 8.02 12.87 -18.09
CA PRO A 33 7.49 13.35 -19.34
C PRO A 33 6.68 12.17 -19.93
N GLY A 34 5.41 12.18 -19.64
CA GLY A 34 4.55 11.03 -19.83
C GLY A 34 4.25 10.77 -21.28
N LYS A 35 4.03 9.52 -21.57
CA LYS A 35 3.44 9.01 -22.81
C LYS A 35 1.96 9.40 -22.93
N CYS A 36 1.59 10.62 -22.52
CA CYS A 36 0.21 11.07 -22.65
C CYS A 36 -0.15 11.27 -24.13
N GLY A 37 -1.01 10.42 -24.66
CA GLY A 37 -1.59 10.54 -26.00
C GLY A 37 -3.05 10.93 -25.98
N GLY A 38 -3.63 11.16 -24.81
CA GLY A 38 -5.02 11.55 -24.64
C GLY A 38 -6.03 10.42 -24.91
N PRO A 39 -7.33 10.74 -24.91
CA PRO A 39 -8.41 9.74 -24.93
C PRO A 39 -8.57 8.97 -26.26
N SER A 40 -7.91 9.41 -27.34
CA SER A 40 -7.96 8.73 -28.66
C SER A 40 -6.89 7.65 -28.81
N SER A 41 -5.97 7.51 -27.84
CA SER A 41 -4.88 6.53 -27.87
C SER A 41 -5.25 5.27 -27.09
N SER A 42 -4.58 4.16 -27.41
CA SER A 42 -4.67 2.92 -26.62
C SER A 42 -3.36 2.74 -25.86
N TYR A 43 -3.45 2.20 -24.65
CA TYR A 43 -2.31 2.09 -23.75
C TYR A 43 -2.16 0.67 -23.20
N THR A 44 -0.91 0.22 -23.12
CA THR A 44 -0.54 -1.02 -22.45
C THR A 44 0.05 -0.72 -21.10
N ILE A 45 -0.58 -1.24 -20.05
CA ILE A 45 -0.14 -1.12 -18.66
C ILE A 45 0.46 -2.46 -18.23
N GLY A 46 1.69 -2.46 -17.71
CA GLY A 46 2.26 -3.63 -17.04
C GLY A 46 1.86 -3.65 -15.57
N MET A 47 1.40 -4.79 -15.05
CA MET A 47 1.22 -5.02 -13.61
C MET A 47 2.13 -6.14 -13.15
N SER A 48 3.15 -5.82 -12.33
CA SER A 48 4.04 -6.78 -11.68
C SER A 48 3.59 -7.00 -10.24
N GLN A 49 3.01 -8.18 -9.97
CA GLN A 49 2.49 -8.57 -8.67
C GLN A 49 3.53 -9.40 -7.91
N ALA A 50 3.69 -9.14 -6.60
CA ALA A 50 4.59 -9.91 -5.74
C ALA A 50 4.25 -11.41 -5.72
N ASN A 51 2.97 -11.75 -5.63
CA ASN A 51 2.43 -13.10 -5.75
C ASN A 51 0.91 -13.07 -5.88
N VAL A 52 0.30 -14.20 -6.20
CA VAL A 52 -1.15 -14.40 -6.19
C VAL A 52 -1.59 -15.52 -5.22
N ALA A 53 -0.72 -15.95 -4.33
CA ALA A 53 -1.05 -16.94 -3.29
C ALA A 53 -1.85 -16.33 -2.14
N GLU A 54 -1.71 -15.03 -1.90
CA GLU A 54 -2.43 -14.29 -0.86
C GLU A 54 -3.78 -13.78 -1.39
N PRO A 55 -4.91 -13.97 -0.67
CA PRO A 55 -6.22 -13.43 -1.08
C PRO A 55 -6.22 -11.92 -1.31
N TYR A 56 -5.44 -11.17 -0.52
CA TYR A 56 -5.27 -9.74 -0.68
C TYR A 56 -4.67 -9.38 -2.05
N ARG A 57 -3.68 -10.14 -2.53
CA ARG A 57 -3.05 -9.93 -3.83
C ARG A 57 -3.97 -10.26 -5.00
N GLN A 58 -4.74 -11.35 -4.87
CA GLN A 58 -5.77 -11.69 -5.84
C GLN A 58 -6.81 -10.58 -5.93
N ARG A 59 -7.29 -10.07 -4.79
CA ARG A 59 -8.23 -8.96 -4.74
C ARG A 59 -7.67 -7.69 -5.37
N MET A 60 -6.39 -7.35 -5.14
CA MET A 60 -5.75 -6.21 -5.79
C MET A 60 -5.78 -6.33 -7.30
N ASP A 61 -5.42 -7.49 -7.85
CA ASP A 61 -5.46 -7.75 -9.28
C ASP A 61 -6.89 -7.67 -9.84
N ASP A 62 -7.88 -8.18 -9.09
CA ASP A 62 -9.29 -8.12 -9.49
C ASP A 62 -9.82 -6.70 -9.47
N ASP A 63 -9.46 -5.88 -8.49
CA ASP A 63 -9.81 -4.46 -8.43
C ASP A 63 -9.20 -3.68 -9.60
N ILE A 64 -7.93 -3.97 -9.96
CA ILE A 64 -7.27 -3.39 -11.14
C ILE A 64 -8.01 -3.82 -12.42
N ARG A 65 -8.34 -5.11 -12.58
CA ARG A 65 -9.08 -5.62 -13.75
C ARG A 65 -10.44 -4.96 -13.87
N ALA A 66 -11.20 -4.89 -12.78
CA ALA A 66 -12.54 -4.31 -12.76
C ALA A 66 -12.50 -2.81 -13.11
N ALA A 67 -11.55 -2.06 -12.56
CA ALA A 67 -11.39 -0.65 -12.84
C ALA A 67 -10.92 -0.42 -14.30
N ALA A 68 -9.96 -1.20 -14.79
CA ALA A 68 -9.46 -1.09 -16.16
C ALA A 68 -10.53 -1.43 -17.21
N ALA A 69 -11.43 -2.38 -16.93
CA ALA A 69 -12.53 -2.74 -17.79
C ALA A 69 -13.50 -1.57 -18.06
N GLN A 70 -13.52 -0.54 -17.20
CA GLN A 70 -14.29 0.68 -17.40
C GLN A 70 -13.57 1.71 -18.31
N VAL A 71 -12.33 1.42 -18.73
CA VAL A 71 -11.49 2.31 -19.55
C VAL A 71 -11.07 1.58 -20.82
N PRO A 72 -11.85 1.69 -21.92
CA PRO A 72 -11.61 0.93 -23.16
C PRO A 72 -10.22 1.12 -23.78
N GLN A 73 -9.54 2.22 -23.44
CA GLN A 73 -8.19 2.53 -23.90
C GLN A 73 -7.10 1.70 -23.19
N PHE A 74 -7.42 1.05 -22.06
CA PHE A 74 -6.42 0.36 -21.26
C PHE A 74 -6.42 -1.15 -21.50
N LYS A 75 -5.22 -1.69 -21.73
CA LYS A 75 -4.93 -3.12 -21.69
C LYS A 75 -3.92 -3.36 -20.58
N VAL A 76 -4.29 -4.12 -19.54
CA VAL A 76 -3.39 -4.46 -18.44
C VAL A 76 -2.84 -5.87 -18.64
N ASN A 77 -1.51 -5.98 -18.66
CA ASN A 77 -0.78 -7.25 -18.69
C ASN A 77 -0.27 -7.57 -17.28
N PHE A 78 -0.76 -8.66 -16.69
CA PHE A 78 -0.38 -9.09 -15.36
C PHE A 78 0.79 -10.08 -15.40
N ALA A 79 1.70 -9.96 -14.44
CA ALA A 79 2.80 -10.90 -14.22
C ALA A 79 2.91 -11.22 -12.72
N ASP A 80 2.91 -12.51 -12.38
CA ASP A 80 3.03 -13.03 -11.03
C ASP A 80 4.48 -13.44 -10.74
N ALA A 81 5.10 -12.79 -9.75
CA ALA A 81 6.47 -13.10 -9.33
C ALA A 81 6.56 -14.33 -8.41
N ALA A 82 5.44 -14.81 -7.86
CA ALA A 82 5.38 -15.97 -6.98
C ALA A 82 6.33 -15.86 -5.76
N GLN A 83 6.46 -14.66 -5.18
CA GLN A 83 7.38 -14.30 -4.09
C GLN A 83 8.88 -14.41 -4.44
N ASP A 84 9.23 -14.45 -5.72
CA ASP A 84 10.62 -14.47 -6.17
C ASP A 84 11.06 -13.09 -6.65
N ASN A 85 12.01 -12.49 -5.93
CA ASN A 85 12.56 -11.17 -6.26
C ASN A 85 13.23 -11.15 -7.63
N SER A 86 13.98 -12.22 -8.00
CA SER A 86 14.67 -12.28 -9.28
C SER A 86 13.68 -12.33 -10.44
N LYS A 87 12.62 -13.13 -10.29
CA LYS A 87 11.52 -13.19 -11.26
C LYS A 87 10.80 -11.84 -11.38
N GLN A 88 10.60 -11.13 -10.26
CA GLN A 88 9.97 -9.81 -10.31
C GLN A 88 10.86 -8.77 -10.99
N VAL A 89 12.18 -8.82 -10.77
CA VAL A 89 13.16 -8.00 -11.51
C VAL A 89 13.05 -8.23 -13.02
N GLU A 90 13.05 -9.51 -13.44
CA GLU A 90 12.91 -9.88 -14.87
C GLU A 90 11.58 -9.38 -15.46
N GLN A 91 10.49 -9.44 -14.71
CA GLN A 91 9.18 -8.93 -15.14
C GLN A 91 9.22 -7.42 -15.40
N VAL A 92 9.81 -6.65 -14.49
CA VAL A 92 9.97 -5.20 -14.67
C VAL A 92 10.83 -4.90 -15.89
N ASP A 93 11.97 -5.58 -16.07
CA ASP A 93 12.85 -5.38 -17.21
C ASP A 93 12.18 -5.80 -18.54
N ASN A 94 11.33 -6.83 -18.52
CA ASN A 94 10.51 -7.23 -19.67
C ASN A 94 9.47 -6.16 -20.02
N PHE A 95 8.77 -5.56 -19.05
CA PHE A 95 7.84 -4.46 -19.29
C PHE A 95 8.55 -3.22 -19.84
N VAL A 96 9.77 -2.92 -19.35
CA VAL A 96 10.60 -1.85 -19.89
C VAL A 96 10.97 -2.13 -21.36
N THR A 97 11.37 -3.36 -21.68
CA THR A 97 11.71 -3.79 -23.04
C THR A 97 10.51 -3.73 -24.00
N GLN A 98 9.33 -4.11 -23.50
CA GLN A 98 8.06 -4.00 -24.25
C GLN A 98 7.57 -2.56 -24.39
N GLN A 99 8.24 -1.60 -23.75
CA GLN A 99 7.88 -0.18 -23.76
C GLN A 99 6.43 0.09 -23.33
N VAL A 100 5.98 -0.59 -22.28
CA VAL A 100 4.65 -0.34 -21.71
C VAL A 100 4.44 1.16 -21.45
N ASP A 101 3.21 1.63 -21.53
CA ASP A 101 2.90 3.05 -21.35
C ASP A 101 2.90 3.48 -19.89
N LEU A 102 2.67 2.53 -18.97
CA LEU A 102 2.72 2.71 -17.53
C LEU A 102 3.02 1.37 -16.85
N LEU A 103 3.79 1.40 -15.77
CA LEU A 103 4.07 0.26 -14.90
C LEU A 103 3.35 0.43 -13.57
N ILE A 104 2.55 -0.56 -13.18
CA ILE A 104 2.06 -0.75 -11.82
C ILE A 104 2.89 -1.86 -11.19
N ILE A 105 3.40 -1.66 -9.99
CA ILE A 105 4.15 -2.69 -9.27
C ILE A 105 3.75 -2.73 -7.79
N SER A 106 3.49 -3.94 -7.26
CA SER A 106 3.48 -4.19 -5.83
C SER A 106 4.75 -5.00 -5.48
N PRO A 107 5.81 -4.36 -4.96
CA PRO A 107 7.09 -5.01 -4.77
C PRO A 107 7.02 -6.17 -3.77
N ASN A 108 7.69 -7.28 -4.05
CA ASN A 108 7.82 -8.36 -3.07
C ASN A 108 8.65 -7.90 -1.88
N GLU A 109 9.83 -7.35 -2.13
CA GLU A 109 10.69 -6.70 -1.14
C GLU A 109 11.21 -5.35 -1.66
N ALA A 110 11.52 -4.43 -0.75
CA ALA A 110 11.89 -3.06 -1.13
C ALA A 110 13.23 -3.00 -1.88
N THR A 111 14.30 -3.48 -1.26
CA THR A 111 15.68 -3.29 -1.75
C THR A 111 15.92 -3.94 -3.11
N PRO A 112 15.55 -5.24 -3.36
CA PRO A 112 15.77 -5.87 -4.65
C PRO A 112 15.04 -5.16 -5.81
N LEU A 113 13.87 -4.60 -5.54
CA LEU A 113 13.02 -3.98 -6.56
C LEU A 113 13.30 -2.49 -6.77
N THR A 114 14.13 -1.86 -5.94
CA THR A 114 14.46 -0.43 -6.05
C THR A 114 15.15 -0.11 -7.37
N ALA A 115 16.19 -0.84 -7.74
CA ALA A 115 16.95 -0.58 -8.96
C ALA A 115 16.11 -0.82 -10.24
N PRO A 116 15.35 -1.93 -10.40
CA PRO A 116 14.50 -2.11 -11.58
C PRO A 116 13.38 -1.07 -11.68
N VAL A 117 12.74 -0.68 -10.58
CA VAL A 117 11.75 0.40 -10.56
C VAL A 117 12.38 1.72 -11.03
N LYS A 118 13.56 2.04 -10.51
CA LYS A 118 14.29 3.23 -10.97
C LYS A 118 14.63 3.17 -12.46
N ARG A 119 15.04 2.02 -12.99
CA ARG A 119 15.31 1.88 -14.44
C ARG A 119 14.08 2.16 -15.30
N ALA A 120 12.91 1.64 -14.90
CA ALA A 120 11.65 1.93 -15.59
C ALA A 120 11.35 3.43 -15.57
N TYR A 121 11.45 4.05 -14.41
CA TYR A 121 11.22 5.48 -14.22
C TYR A 121 12.18 6.35 -15.02
N ASP A 122 13.49 6.06 -15.01
CA ASP A 122 14.52 6.78 -15.77
C ASP A 122 14.33 6.65 -17.29
N LYS A 123 13.66 5.59 -17.76
CA LYS A 123 13.28 5.40 -19.17
C LYS A 123 12.02 6.20 -19.56
N GLY A 124 11.46 6.98 -18.64
CA GLY A 124 10.27 7.79 -18.86
C GLY A 124 8.97 7.00 -18.83
N ILE A 125 8.97 5.78 -18.30
CA ILE A 125 7.75 5.03 -18.03
C ILE A 125 7.20 5.50 -16.68
N PRO A 126 5.98 6.05 -16.59
CA PRO A 126 5.34 6.33 -15.32
C PRO A 126 5.22 5.05 -14.47
N VAL A 127 5.65 5.11 -13.21
CA VAL A 127 5.60 3.96 -12.30
C VAL A 127 4.70 4.26 -11.11
N LEU A 128 3.66 3.46 -10.95
CA LEU A 128 2.79 3.46 -9.78
C LEU A 128 3.21 2.31 -8.86
N VAL A 129 3.63 2.65 -7.65
CA VAL A 129 4.04 1.67 -6.63
C VAL A 129 2.87 1.47 -5.66
N LEU A 130 2.38 0.23 -5.55
CA LEU A 130 1.21 -0.12 -4.73
C LEU A 130 1.60 -0.84 -3.45
N ASP A 131 0.93 -0.47 -2.35
CA ASP A 131 0.93 -1.15 -1.06
C ASP A 131 2.30 -1.22 -0.37
N ARG A 132 3.28 -1.86 -1.00
CA ARG A 132 4.67 -1.96 -0.52
C ARG A 132 5.54 -0.94 -1.25
N LYS A 133 6.44 -0.28 -0.52
CA LYS A 133 7.36 0.72 -1.07
C LYS A 133 8.63 0.05 -1.62
N VAL A 134 9.36 0.79 -2.45
CA VAL A 134 10.77 0.58 -2.75
C VAL A 134 11.60 1.60 -1.98
N ASP A 135 12.92 1.44 -1.95
CA ASP A 135 13.81 2.43 -1.35
C ASP A 135 13.94 3.67 -2.25
N GLY A 136 13.96 4.86 -1.64
CA GLY A 136 14.04 6.12 -2.38
C GLY A 136 12.70 6.55 -2.99
N ASP A 137 12.78 7.37 -4.04
CA ASP A 137 11.62 8.09 -4.60
C ASP A 137 11.56 8.09 -6.14
N ALA A 138 12.34 7.23 -6.80
CA ALA A 138 12.38 7.12 -8.26
C ALA A 138 11.17 6.36 -8.82
N TYR A 139 9.97 6.90 -8.60
CA TYR A 139 8.68 6.45 -9.13
C TYR A 139 7.74 7.65 -9.30
N THR A 140 6.62 7.48 -10.00
CA THR A 140 5.65 8.56 -10.23
C THR A 140 4.80 8.80 -8.99
N GLU A 141 4.16 7.76 -8.47
CA GLU A 141 3.28 7.83 -7.30
C GLU A 141 3.38 6.54 -6.48
N PHE A 142 3.32 6.68 -5.15
CA PHE A 142 3.04 5.59 -4.22
C PHE A 142 1.58 5.65 -3.78
N ILE A 143 0.89 4.53 -3.85
CA ILE A 143 -0.51 4.37 -3.40
C ILE A 143 -0.56 3.26 -2.36
N GLY A 144 -0.91 3.57 -1.12
CA GLY A 144 -0.96 2.60 -0.03
C GLY A 144 -1.44 3.23 1.27
N ALA A 145 -1.51 2.45 2.34
CA ALA A 145 -1.96 2.93 3.64
C ALA A 145 -0.77 3.31 4.55
N ASP A 146 -1.08 3.97 5.67
CA ASP A 146 -0.12 4.25 6.74
C ASP A 146 0.00 3.03 7.65
N ASN A 147 1.00 2.18 7.37
CA ASN A 147 1.24 0.95 8.12
C ASN A 147 1.77 1.20 9.53
N VAL A 148 2.46 2.32 9.78
CA VAL A 148 2.87 2.70 11.13
C VAL A 148 1.65 3.04 11.98
N ASP A 149 0.69 3.80 11.42
CA ASP A 149 -0.55 4.13 12.11
C ASP A 149 -1.42 2.88 12.39
N ILE A 150 -1.52 1.96 11.44
CA ILE A 150 -2.22 0.67 11.62
C ILE A 150 -1.58 -0.11 12.78
N GLY A 151 -0.26 -0.28 12.78
CA GLY A 151 0.46 -0.96 13.85
C GLY A 151 0.23 -0.29 15.19
N ARG A 152 0.32 1.04 15.25
CA ARG A 152 0.07 1.82 16.45
C ARG A 152 -1.36 1.66 16.99
N GLN A 153 -2.37 1.70 16.13
CA GLN A 153 -3.76 1.44 16.51
C GLN A 153 -3.96 0.00 16.99
N ALA A 154 -3.31 -0.99 16.37
CA ALA A 154 -3.33 -2.38 16.81
C ALA A 154 -2.73 -2.51 18.22
N GLY A 155 -1.55 -1.92 18.46
CA GLY A 155 -0.94 -1.89 19.79
C GLY A 155 -1.83 -1.23 20.84
N GLN A 156 -2.47 -0.11 20.52
CA GLN A 156 -3.44 0.54 21.40
C GLN A 156 -4.67 -0.32 21.68
N TYR A 157 -5.14 -1.10 20.71
CA TYR A 157 -6.23 -2.04 20.91
C TYR A 157 -5.83 -3.15 21.89
N PHE A 158 -4.61 -3.69 21.75
CA PHE A 158 -4.05 -4.63 22.75
C PHE A 158 -4.01 -4.02 24.13
N ALA A 159 -3.42 -2.82 24.26
CA ALA A 159 -3.20 -2.15 25.54
C ALA A 159 -4.51 -1.73 26.25
N LYS A 160 -5.54 -1.35 25.50
CA LYS A 160 -6.79 -0.81 26.08
C LYS A 160 -7.91 -1.85 26.20
N VAL A 161 -7.89 -2.88 25.33
CA VAL A 161 -9.04 -3.81 25.21
C VAL A 161 -8.64 -5.24 25.53
N LEU A 162 -7.59 -5.78 24.88
CA LEU A 162 -7.25 -7.19 25.04
C LEU A 162 -6.47 -7.47 26.34
N LEU A 163 -5.53 -6.61 26.70
CA LEU A 163 -4.62 -6.77 27.83
C LEU A 163 -4.46 -5.46 28.61
N PRO A 164 -5.53 -4.91 29.22
CA PRO A 164 -5.49 -3.60 29.87
C PRO A 164 -4.60 -3.53 31.11
N ASN A 165 -4.20 -4.67 31.64
CA ASN A 165 -3.27 -4.78 32.77
C ASN A 165 -1.86 -5.22 32.38
N GLY A 166 -1.52 -5.10 31.07
CA GLY A 166 -0.28 -5.65 30.51
C GLY A 166 -0.34 -7.15 30.31
N GLY A 167 0.75 -7.74 29.83
CA GLY A 167 0.81 -9.18 29.58
C GLY A 167 1.88 -9.55 28.57
N LYS A 168 1.96 -10.86 28.27
CA LYS A 168 2.94 -11.41 27.32
C LYS A 168 2.25 -11.80 26.03
N ILE A 169 2.80 -11.33 24.92
CA ILE A 169 2.24 -11.60 23.59
C ILE A 169 3.30 -12.14 22.63
N ALA A 170 2.84 -12.72 21.53
CA ALA A 170 3.68 -13.01 20.39
C ALA A 170 3.29 -12.15 19.18
N GLU A 171 4.27 -11.90 18.31
CA GLU A 171 4.09 -11.25 17.04
C GLU A 171 4.40 -12.22 15.89
N ILE A 172 3.50 -12.31 14.90
CA ILE A 172 3.74 -13.01 13.62
C ILE A 172 3.82 -11.95 12.55
N ARG A 173 5.03 -11.70 12.06
CA ARG A 173 5.32 -10.69 11.05
C ARG A 173 5.12 -11.20 9.64
N GLY A 174 4.93 -10.26 8.73
CA GLY A 174 4.97 -10.54 7.30
C GLY A 174 6.37 -10.86 6.78
N LEU A 175 6.55 -10.77 5.47
CA LEU A 175 7.86 -10.96 4.81
C LEU A 175 8.83 -9.86 5.25
N ALA A 176 9.97 -10.24 5.81
CA ALA A 176 10.92 -9.33 6.47
C ALA A 176 11.44 -8.19 5.57
N GLY A 177 11.66 -8.44 4.28
CA GLY A 177 12.11 -7.42 3.32
C GLY A 177 11.03 -6.48 2.79
N SER A 178 9.75 -6.69 3.20
CA SER A 178 8.64 -5.83 2.79
C SER A 178 8.42 -4.67 3.77
N THR A 179 8.15 -3.47 3.24
CA THR A 179 7.98 -2.27 4.07
C THR A 179 6.83 -2.37 5.08
N PRO A 180 5.64 -2.96 4.77
CA PRO A 180 4.58 -3.09 5.75
C PRO A 180 4.94 -3.95 6.96
N ALA A 181 5.78 -4.98 6.79
CA ALA A 181 6.19 -5.82 7.91
C ALA A 181 6.96 -5.04 8.97
N LYS A 182 7.91 -4.20 8.54
CA LYS A 182 8.65 -3.31 9.43
C LYS A 182 7.75 -2.22 10.02
N GLU A 183 7.00 -1.51 9.17
CA GLU A 183 6.19 -0.36 9.57
C GLU A 183 5.09 -0.76 10.58
N ARG A 184 4.42 -1.91 10.37
CA ARG A 184 3.41 -2.44 11.30
C ARG A 184 4.02 -2.86 12.64
N GLY A 185 5.20 -3.46 12.63
CA GLY A 185 5.92 -3.81 13.85
C GLY A 185 6.37 -2.58 14.65
N ASP A 186 6.99 -1.59 13.97
CA ASP A 186 7.42 -0.34 14.59
C ASP A 186 6.22 0.42 15.21
N GLY A 187 5.11 0.50 14.46
CA GLY A 187 3.89 1.12 14.95
C GLY A 187 3.29 0.38 16.14
N PHE A 188 3.26 -0.95 16.10
CA PHE A 188 2.74 -1.76 17.20
C PHE A 188 3.53 -1.55 18.49
N ALA A 189 4.87 -1.53 18.39
CA ALA A 189 5.73 -1.23 19.54
C ALA A 189 5.42 0.14 20.17
N GLN A 190 5.19 1.18 19.32
CA GLN A 190 4.74 2.50 19.79
C GLN A 190 3.36 2.41 20.48
N GLY A 191 2.44 1.61 19.93
CA GLY A 191 1.08 1.48 20.45
C GLY A 191 0.98 0.82 21.81
N ILE A 192 1.93 -0.05 22.16
CA ILE A 192 2.00 -0.74 23.48
C ILE A 192 2.94 -0.06 24.47
N GLU A 193 3.59 1.03 24.11
CA GLU A 193 4.52 1.73 25.00
C GLU A 193 3.83 2.11 26.32
N GLY A 194 4.47 1.81 27.45
CA GLY A 194 3.96 2.10 28.80
C GLY A 194 2.77 1.24 29.26
N SER A 195 2.28 0.30 28.44
CA SER A 195 1.13 -0.55 28.78
C SER A 195 1.45 -1.77 29.66
N GLY A 196 2.73 -2.10 29.83
CA GLY A 196 3.14 -3.33 30.50
C GLY A 196 3.04 -4.59 29.62
N ILE A 197 2.68 -4.45 28.34
CA ILE A 197 2.72 -5.55 27.37
C ILE A 197 4.16 -5.82 26.95
N GLN A 198 4.52 -7.10 26.87
CA GLN A 198 5.82 -7.58 26.44
C GLN A 198 5.69 -8.53 25.25
N ILE A 199 6.39 -8.25 24.16
CA ILE A 199 6.52 -9.18 23.04
C ILE A 199 7.61 -10.19 23.42
N VAL A 200 7.22 -11.43 23.73
CA VAL A 200 8.15 -12.49 24.18
C VAL A 200 8.63 -13.36 23.02
N ALA A 201 7.97 -13.32 21.89
CA ALA A 201 8.37 -14.04 20.68
C ALA A 201 7.94 -13.26 19.44
N THR A 202 8.81 -13.25 18.43
CA THR A 202 8.54 -12.69 17.11
C THR A 202 9.03 -13.68 16.04
N GLN A 203 8.18 -14.01 15.09
CA GLN A 203 8.49 -14.92 13.98
C GLN A 203 7.94 -14.38 12.66
N ASP A 204 8.63 -14.66 11.54
CA ASP A 204 8.20 -14.27 10.21
C ASP A 204 7.31 -15.37 9.59
N GLY A 205 6.08 -15.03 9.23
CA GLY A 205 5.12 -15.92 8.57
C GLY A 205 4.96 -15.61 7.09
N ASP A 206 5.77 -14.69 6.53
CA ASP A 206 5.89 -14.36 5.09
C ASP A 206 4.56 -14.06 4.40
N TRP A 207 3.55 -13.57 5.15
CA TRP A 207 2.18 -13.29 4.73
C TRP A 207 1.33 -14.55 4.47
N LEU A 208 1.88 -15.76 4.65
CA LEU A 208 1.26 -17.02 4.28
C LEU A 208 0.59 -17.71 5.47
N ARG A 209 -0.63 -18.21 5.24
CA ARG A 209 -1.44 -18.89 6.26
C ARG A 209 -0.73 -20.07 6.90
N ASP A 210 -0.17 -20.96 6.06
CA ASP A 210 0.49 -22.18 6.54
C ASP A 210 1.75 -21.87 7.35
N LYS A 211 2.51 -20.85 6.94
CA LYS A 211 3.65 -20.37 7.72
C LYS A 211 3.20 -19.73 9.02
N GLY A 212 2.15 -18.90 9.00
CA GLY A 212 1.55 -18.33 10.21
C GLY A 212 1.15 -19.42 11.21
N GLN A 213 0.55 -20.52 10.74
CA GLN A 213 0.23 -21.68 11.57
C GLN A 213 1.48 -22.35 12.13
N GLN A 214 2.48 -22.62 11.29
CA GLN A 214 3.75 -23.23 11.71
C GLN A 214 4.47 -22.40 12.78
N GLN A 215 4.54 -21.09 12.58
CA GLN A 215 5.17 -20.19 13.54
C GLN A 215 4.41 -20.11 14.86
N ALA A 216 3.08 -20.04 14.80
CA ALA A 216 2.25 -20.04 16.00
C ALA A 216 2.38 -21.34 16.79
N ASP A 217 2.41 -22.50 16.11
CA ASP A 217 2.67 -23.81 16.76
C ASP A 217 4.00 -23.81 17.52
N ALA A 218 5.06 -23.30 16.91
CA ALA A 218 6.38 -23.22 17.53
C ALA A 218 6.37 -22.27 18.72
N ILE A 219 5.77 -21.08 18.56
CA ILE A 219 5.67 -20.06 19.62
C ILE A 219 4.88 -20.62 20.82
N LEU A 220 3.70 -21.20 20.61
CA LEU A 220 2.85 -21.66 21.70
C LEU A 220 3.45 -22.83 22.48
N LYS A 221 4.30 -23.64 21.85
CA LYS A 221 5.08 -24.69 22.52
C LYS A 221 6.21 -24.13 23.37
N ALA A 222 6.93 -23.12 22.85
CA ALA A 222 8.07 -22.53 23.52
C ALA A 222 7.67 -21.50 24.59
N HIS A 223 6.54 -20.84 24.41
CA HIS A 223 6.03 -19.73 25.21
C HIS A 223 4.57 -19.97 25.64
N PRO A 224 4.30 -20.95 26.53
CA PRO A 224 2.96 -21.24 27.02
C PRO A 224 2.29 -20.06 27.76
N GLU A 225 3.11 -19.10 28.20
CA GLU A 225 2.67 -17.87 28.87
C GLU A 225 2.12 -16.79 27.93
N VAL A 226 2.16 -16.96 26.60
CA VAL A 226 1.59 -16.01 25.61
C VAL A 226 0.09 -15.88 25.83
N GLN A 227 -0.40 -14.66 25.98
CA GLN A 227 -1.80 -14.35 26.30
C GLN A 227 -2.58 -13.77 25.08
N ALA A 228 -1.89 -13.36 24.02
CA ALA A 228 -2.48 -12.94 22.74
C ALA A 228 -1.44 -13.00 21.63
N ILE A 229 -1.91 -13.02 20.38
CA ILE A 229 -1.03 -12.97 19.19
C ILE A 229 -1.42 -11.76 18.35
N TYR A 230 -0.44 -10.91 18.04
CA TYR A 230 -0.49 -9.90 17.01
C TYR A 230 0.00 -10.51 15.71
N SER A 231 -0.87 -10.69 14.73
CA SER A 231 -0.52 -11.13 13.39
C SER A 231 -0.65 -9.96 12.42
N GLN A 232 0.34 -9.78 11.56
CA GLN A 232 0.39 -8.65 10.66
C GLN A 232 -0.48 -8.79 9.40
N ASN A 233 -1.15 -9.95 9.21
CA ASN A 233 -2.26 -10.07 8.24
C ASN A 233 -3.28 -11.14 8.67
N ASP A 234 -4.45 -11.15 8.01
CA ASP A 234 -5.54 -12.08 8.30
C ASP A 234 -5.22 -13.55 7.95
N PRO A 235 -4.56 -13.88 6.81
CA PRO A 235 -4.19 -15.26 6.53
C PRO A 235 -3.30 -15.89 7.61
N MET A 236 -2.25 -15.20 8.06
CA MET A 236 -1.39 -15.68 9.15
C MET A 236 -2.16 -15.77 10.48
N ALA A 237 -3.07 -14.81 10.75
CA ALA A 237 -3.93 -14.85 11.94
C ALA A 237 -4.84 -16.07 11.96
N GLU A 238 -5.46 -16.42 10.84
CA GLU A 238 -6.26 -17.65 10.71
C GLU A 238 -5.40 -18.91 10.85
N GLY A 239 -4.16 -18.89 10.37
CA GLY A 239 -3.17 -19.95 10.62
C GLY A 239 -2.86 -20.08 12.11
N ALA A 240 -2.56 -18.97 12.78
CA ALA A 240 -2.29 -18.92 14.21
C ALA A 240 -3.47 -19.40 15.05
N ARG A 241 -4.71 -19.12 14.62
CA ARG A 241 -5.92 -19.63 15.26
C ARG A 241 -6.00 -21.16 15.21
N ILE A 242 -5.64 -21.77 14.09
CA ILE A 242 -5.61 -23.25 13.96
C ILE A 242 -4.58 -23.83 14.94
N ALA A 243 -3.39 -23.23 15.02
CA ALA A 243 -2.36 -23.63 15.96
C ALA A 243 -2.83 -23.50 17.44
N ALA A 244 -3.49 -22.39 17.77
CA ALA A 244 -4.06 -22.18 19.10
C ALA A 244 -5.13 -23.22 19.45
N GLN A 245 -6.01 -23.56 18.50
CA GLN A 245 -7.00 -24.64 18.70
C GLN A 245 -6.34 -26.00 18.95
N ASN A 246 -5.32 -26.35 18.16
CA ASN A 246 -4.55 -27.59 18.33
C ASN A 246 -3.83 -27.65 19.68
N ALA A 247 -3.41 -26.51 20.22
CA ALA A 247 -2.81 -26.38 21.54
C ALA A 247 -3.82 -26.33 22.69
N GLY A 248 -5.13 -26.52 22.42
CA GLY A 248 -6.20 -26.42 23.43
C GLY A 248 -6.47 -25.00 23.92
N ARG A 249 -6.09 -23.99 23.15
CA ARG A 249 -6.19 -22.56 23.49
C ARG A 249 -7.09 -21.81 22.46
N ALA A 250 -8.26 -22.37 22.19
CA ALA A 250 -9.19 -21.84 21.18
C ALA A 250 -9.64 -20.38 21.45
N ASP A 251 -9.60 -19.96 22.72
CA ASP A 251 -10.00 -18.61 23.15
C ASP A 251 -8.84 -17.60 23.16
N LEU A 252 -7.65 -17.99 22.70
CA LEU A 252 -6.51 -17.08 22.64
C LEU A 252 -6.83 -15.89 21.70
N PRO A 253 -6.78 -14.63 22.19
CA PRO A 253 -7.02 -13.47 21.36
C PRO A 253 -5.97 -13.36 20.25
N ILE A 254 -6.44 -13.22 19.00
CA ILE A 254 -5.60 -13.08 17.81
C ILE A 254 -6.17 -11.97 16.96
N THR A 255 -5.32 -11.05 16.49
CA THR A 255 -5.70 -9.99 15.55
C THR A 255 -5.03 -10.17 14.21
N GLY A 256 -5.65 -9.67 13.15
CA GLY A 256 -5.12 -9.63 11.80
C GLY A 256 -5.15 -8.23 11.21
N ILE A 257 -4.80 -8.13 9.95
CA ILE A 257 -4.89 -6.95 9.08
C ILE A 257 -5.18 -7.48 7.68
N ASP A 258 -5.95 -6.83 6.91
CA ASP A 258 -6.39 -6.87 5.51
C ASP A 258 -7.87 -6.52 5.47
N GLY A 259 -8.68 -7.14 6.35
CA GLY A 259 -10.11 -6.85 6.46
C GLY A 259 -10.84 -7.01 5.14
N LEU A 260 -10.54 -8.06 4.36
CA LEU A 260 -11.20 -8.28 3.08
C LEU A 260 -12.70 -8.52 3.26
N PRO A 261 -13.57 -7.83 2.47
CA PRO A 261 -15.02 -7.99 2.55
C PRO A 261 -15.54 -9.19 1.75
N ILE A 262 -14.94 -10.36 2.00
CA ILE A 262 -15.31 -11.65 1.40
C ILE A 262 -15.65 -12.67 2.51
N GLU A 263 -16.35 -13.75 2.18
CA GLU A 263 -16.78 -14.76 3.17
C GLU A 263 -15.61 -15.40 3.94
N SER A 264 -14.46 -15.58 3.27
CA SER A 264 -13.24 -16.11 3.90
C SER A 264 -12.32 -15.02 4.46
N GLY A 265 -12.74 -13.76 4.44
CA GLY A 265 -11.93 -12.61 4.84
C GLY A 265 -11.96 -12.30 6.32
N GLY A 266 -11.07 -11.39 6.73
CA GLY A 266 -10.89 -11.01 8.14
C GLY A 266 -12.14 -10.40 8.77
N ILE A 267 -12.93 -9.60 8.03
CA ILE A 267 -14.19 -9.04 8.58
C ILE A 267 -15.13 -10.15 9.03
N LYS A 268 -15.33 -11.17 8.20
CA LYS A 268 -16.15 -12.34 8.55
C LYS A 268 -15.52 -13.20 9.64
N ALA A 269 -14.20 -13.25 9.71
CA ALA A 269 -13.51 -13.92 10.80
C ALA A 269 -13.76 -13.23 12.15
N VAL A 270 -13.77 -11.89 12.17
CA VAL A 270 -14.09 -11.09 13.37
C VAL A 270 -15.57 -11.21 13.74
N GLU A 271 -16.48 -11.10 12.77
CA GLU A 271 -17.93 -11.28 13.00
C GLU A 271 -18.25 -12.64 13.64
N ALA A 272 -17.59 -13.70 13.16
CA ALA A 272 -17.73 -15.05 13.69
C ALA A 272 -16.98 -15.32 15.00
N GLY A 273 -16.23 -14.34 15.53
CA GLY A 273 -15.43 -14.49 16.75
C GLY A 273 -14.17 -15.35 16.58
N ARG A 274 -13.74 -15.62 15.35
CA ARG A 274 -12.49 -16.35 15.07
C ARG A 274 -11.25 -15.49 15.25
N LEU A 275 -11.36 -14.19 14.95
CA LEU A 275 -10.35 -13.18 15.24
C LEU A 275 -10.94 -12.12 16.19
N SER A 276 -10.11 -11.53 17.02
CA SER A 276 -10.52 -10.46 17.94
C SER A 276 -10.73 -9.12 17.23
N ALA A 277 -9.91 -8.84 16.23
CA ALA A 277 -10.00 -7.65 15.38
C ALA A 277 -9.22 -7.85 14.07
N THR A 278 -9.53 -7.03 13.08
CA THR A 278 -8.74 -6.82 11.87
C THR A 278 -8.77 -5.33 11.49
N PHE A 279 -8.01 -4.95 10.47
CA PHE A 279 -8.07 -3.61 9.89
C PHE A 279 -8.50 -3.71 8.43
N LEU A 280 -9.51 -2.93 8.05
CA LEU A 280 -9.81 -2.70 6.64
C LEU A 280 -8.60 -2.03 5.99
N TYR A 281 -8.03 -2.69 4.99
CA TYR A 281 -6.85 -2.27 4.27
C TYR A 281 -7.13 -2.30 2.77
N PRO A 282 -7.43 -1.13 2.14
CA PRO A 282 -7.76 -1.08 0.71
C PRO A 282 -6.60 -1.51 -0.17
N THR A 283 -6.90 -2.17 -1.29
CA THR A 283 -5.89 -2.68 -2.21
C THR A 283 -5.19 -1.60 -3.04
N GLY A 284 -5.83 -0.44 -3.23
CA GLY A 284 -5.34 0.63 -4.10
C GLY A 284 -5.47 0.34 -5.60
N GLY A 285 -6.08 -0.80 -5.97
CA GLY A 285 -6.17 -1.19 -7.39
C GLY A 285 -7.00 -0.24 -8.24
N LYS A 286 -8.14 0.24 -7.71
CA LYS A 286 -8.96 1.26 -8.37
C LYS A 286 -8.22 2.59 -8.48
N GLU A 287 -7.61 3.03 -7.40
CA GLU A 287 -6.85 4.28 -7.33
C GLU A 287 -5.67 4.28 -8.30
N ALA A 288 -5.02 3.12 -8.51
CA ALA A 288 -3.96 2.99 -9.52
C ALA A 288 -4.48 3.20 -10.95
N ILE A 289 -5.66 2.70 -11.29
CA ILE A 289 -6.28 2.94 -12.59
C ILE A 289 -6.75 4.39 -12.74
N ASP A 290 -7.28 4.98 -11.67
CA ASP A 290 -7.64 6.41 -11.67
C ASP A 290 -6.40 7.31 -11.87
N ALA A 291 -5.27 6.97 -11.24
CA ALA A 291 -3.99 7.64 -11.47
C ALA A 291 -3.48 7.44 -12.91
N ALA A 292 -3.58 6.22 -13.44
CA ALA A 292 -3.23 5.92 -14.83
C ALA A 292 -4.06 6.74 -15.83
N LYS A 293 -5.38 6.91 -15.57
CA LYS A 293 -6.25 7.79 -16.39
C LYS A 293 -5.75 9.23 -16.37
N ARG A 294 -5.49 9.77 -15.21
CA ARG A 294 -4.96 11.15 -15.06
C ARG A 294 -3.68 11.34 -15.85
N ILE A 295 -2.75 10.38 -15.76
CA ILE A 295 -1.45 10.45 -16.43
C ILE A 295 -1.61 10.30 -17.96
N LEU A 296 -2.30 9.27 -18.44
CA LEU A 296 -2.27 8.84 -19.82
C LEU A 296 -3.36 9.49 -20.68
N LEU A 297 -4.58 9.67 -20.13
CA LEU A 297 -5.71 10.22 -20.87
C LEU A 297 -5.89 11.72 -20.67
N ASP A 298 -5.78 12.17 -19.41
CA ASP A 298 -6.08 13.55 -19.05
C ASP A 298 -4.84 14.45 -19.09
N CYS A 299 -3.63 13.87 -19.25
CA CYS A 299 -2.32 14.57 -19.22
C CYS A 299 -2.15 15.42 -17.95
N GLN A 300 -2.65 14.93 -16.83
CA GLN A 300 -2.62 15.63 -15.56
C GLN A 300 -1.59 14.99 -14.60
N PRO A 301 -0.93 15.78 -13.76
CA PRO A 301 -0.05 15.25 -12.75
C PRO A 301 -0.83 14.50 -11.66
N VAL A 302 -0.15 13.57 -11.01
CA VAL A 302 -0.63 12.86 -9.81
C VAL A 302 0.22 13.25 -8.59
N PRO A 303 -0.30 13.11 -7.37
CA PRO A 303 0.49 13.36 -6.16
C PRO A 303 1.62 12.33 -6.05
N LYS A 304 2.69 12.68 -5.33
CA LYS A 304 3.80 11.74 -5.07
C LYS A 304 3.37 10.56 -4.20
N THR A 305 2.39 10.79 -3.33
CA THR A 305 1.84 9.78 -2.42
C THR A 305 0.35 9.96 -2.27
N GLN A 306 -0.40 8.87 -2.39
CA GLN A 306 -1.81 8.78 -2.04
C GLN A 306 -1.96 7.81 -0.86
N THR A 307 -2.31 8.35 0.32
CA THR A 307 -2.55 7.52 1.51
C THR A 307 -4.01 7.08 1.55
N LEU A 308 -4.23 5.78 1.60
CA LEU A 308 -5.55 5.17 1.66
C LEU A 308 -6.05 5.11 3.11
N GLY A 309 -7.33 5.37 3.31
CA GLY A 309 -7.95 5.29 4.62
C GLY A 309 -8.10 3.86 5.12
N THR A 310 -7.80 3.64 6.40
CA THR A 310 -7.93 2.35 7.08
C THR A 310 -8.92 2.45 8.22
N GLN A 311 -9.44 1.32 8.68
CA GLN A 311 -10.42 1.26 9.76
C GLN A 311 -10.21 0.01 10.61
N LEU A 312 -10.12 0.18 11.93
CA LEU A 312 -10.19 -0.94 12.88
C LEU A 312 -11.59 -1.59 12.81
N VAL A 313 -11.60 -2.89 12.62
CA VAL A 313 -12.82 -3.72 12.61
C VAL A 313 -12.80 -4.64 13.81
N THR A 314 -13.76 -4.46 14.68
CA THR A 314 -14.02 -5.29 15.87
C THR A 314 -15.38 -5.96 15.72
N ARG A 315 -15.74 -6.81 16.67
CA ARG A 315 -17.06 -7.48 16.68
C ARG A 315 -18.22 -6.49 16.65
N ASP A 316 -18.04 -5.30 17.22
CA ASP A 316 -19.11 -4.29 17.33
C ASP A 316 -19.47 -3.66 15.99
N ASN A 317 -18.54 -3.62 15.03
CA ASN A 317 -18.75 -2.94 13.74
C ASN A 317 -18.59 -3.84 12.51
N ALA A 318 -18.15 -5.10 12.67
CA ALA A 318 -17.83 -6.00 11.56
C ALA A 318 -18.99 -6.17 10.58
N ALA A 319 -20.19 -6.47 11.06
CA ALA A 319 -21.37 -6.67 10.22
C ALA A 319 -21.72 -5.39 9.42
N GLN A 320 -21.65 -4.22 10.06
CA GLN A 320 -21.92 -2.94 9.39
C GLN A 320 -20.86 -2.63 8.32
N VAL A 321 -19.57 -2.84 8.64
CA VAL A 321 -18.47 -2.63 7.68
C VAL A 321 -18.60 -3.56 6.49
N TYR A 322 -18.88 -4.85 6.73
CA TYR A 322 -19.09 -5.84 5.68
C TYR A 322 -20.25 -5.45 4.75
N ALA A 323 -21.41 -5.12 5.32
CA ALA A 323 -22.57 -4.71 4.55
C ALA A 323 -22.30 -3.46 3.70
N ARG A 324 -21.64 -2.43 4.27
CA ARG A 324 -21.29 -1.19 3.56
C ARG A 324 -20.40 -1.45 2.35
N LEU A 325 -19.40 -2.32 2.48
CA LEU A 325 -18.44 -2.60 1.41
C LEU A 325 -19.02 -3.47 0.29
N ASN A 326 -20.08 -4.23 0.57
CA ASN A 326 -20.78 -5.08 -0.40
C ASN A 326 -22.09 -4.48 -0.93
N ALA A 327 -22.53 -3.31 -0.44
CA ALA A 327 -23.76 -2.64 -0.89
C ALA A 327 -23.63 -1.92 -2.24
N GLY A 328 -22.43 -1.85 -2.82
CA GLY A 328 -22.13 -1.15 -4.08
C GLY A 328 -21.61 -2.06 -5.19
N GLY A 329 -21.80 -3.37 -5.06
CA GLY A 329 -21.41 -4.39 -6.05
C GLY A 329 -22.57 -4.84 -6.92
#